data_8b8de668cc638469d929abab23d35c3e
#
_entry.id   8b8de668cc638469d929abab23d35c3e
#
_cell.length_a   1.000
_cell.length_b   1.000
_cell.length_c   1.000
_cell.angle_alpha   90.00
_cell.angle_beta   90.00
_cell.angle_gamma   90.00
#
_symmetry.space_group_name_H-M   'P 1'
#
loop_
_entity.id
_entity.type
_entity.pdbx_description
1 polymer ?
#
loop_
_entity_poly.entity_id
_entity_poly.type
_entity_poly.pdbx_seq_one_letter_code
_entity_poly.pdbx_strand_id
1 'polypeptide(L)'
;MRSSCPLVTTWFSENKLRGAVIVVGIDGRVVRRYCPSPSSDVGEMNRPSRLAVTQNDDILVTDTGNERILLVKSSLSSARELALPVDDGMRYHHGLCLDESRGRLYVGEASESHRVLVFDGVQL
;
A
#
# COMPACT_ATOMS: atom_id res chain seq x y z
N MET A 1 0.96 23.01 4.59
CA MET A 1 0.06 22.34 5.54
C MET A 1 -1.28 22.08 4.87
N ARG A 2 -1.76 20.89 4.99
CA ARG A 2 -3.06 20.56 4.40
C ARG A 2 -4.17 20.85 5.40
N SER A 3 -5.10 21.68 4.98
CA SER A 3 -6.25 22.04 5.82
C SER A 3 -7.37 21.00 5.73
N SER A 4 -7.36 20.19 4.70
CA SER A 4 -8.35 19.13 4.52
C SER A 4 -7.72 17.98 3.76
N CYS A 5 -7.27 16.98 4.50
CA CYS A 5 -6.75 15.76 3.89
C CYS A 5 -7.86 14.76 3.72
N PRO A 6 -8.06 14.24 2.51
CA PRO A 6 -8.95 13.10 2.34
C PRO A 6 -8.44 11.91 3.14
N LEU A 7 -9.34 11.14 3.67
CA LEU A 7 -8.99 9.90 4.33
C LEU A 7 -8.73 8.83 3.28
N VAL A 8 -7.59 8.17 3.40
CA VAL A 8 -7.21 7.09 2.49
C VAL A 8 -7.36 5.78 3.25
N THR A 9 -8.01 4.82 2.64
CA THR A 9 -8.20 3.51 3.25
C THR A 9 -8.21 2.42 2.20
N THR A 10 -8.12 1.17 2.64
CA THR A 10 -8.24 0.02 1.77
C THR A 10 -9.62 -0.61 1.90
N TRP A 11 -10.03 -1.28 0.85
CA TRP A 11 -11.29 -1.99 0.81
C TRP A 11 -11.13 -3.23 -0.06
N PHE A 12 -11.83 -4.30 0.29
CA PHE A 12 -11.86 -5.49 -0.55
C PHE A 12 -13.25 -6.10 -0.54
N SER A 13 -13.57 -6.82 -1.62
CA SER A 13 -14.83 -7.54 -1.73
C SER A 13 -14.67 -8.93 -1.15
N GLU A 14 -15.55 -9.30 -0.23
CA GLU A 14 -15.54 -10.63 0.38
C GLU A 14 -15.68 -11.75 -0.66
N ASN A 15 -16.49 -11.49 -1.68
CA ASN A 15 -16.80 -12.53 -2.66
C ASN A 15 -15.67 -12.82 -3.63
N LYS A 16 -14.80 -11.84 -3.87
CA LYS A 16 -13.76 -11.95 -4.90
C LYS A 16 -12.36 -11.74 -4.37
N LEU A 17 -12.22 -11.40 -3.10
CA LEU A 17 -10.93 -11.05 -2.48
C LEU A 17 -10.18 -9.94 -3.23
N ARG A 18 -10.89 -9.21 -4.09
CA ARG A 18 -10.32 -8.07 -4.78
C ARG A 18 -10.22 -6.91 -3.82
N GLY A 19 -9.15 -6.17 -3.96
CA GLY A 19 -8.91 -5.01 -3.14
C GLY A 19 -8.89 -3.72 -3.92
N ALA A 20 -9.16 -2.65 -3.22
CA ALA A 20 -9.09 -1.31 -3.78
C ALA A 20 -8.52 -0.36 -2.74
N VAL A 21 -7.90 0.71 -3.24
CA VAL A 21 -7.55 1.87 -2.44
C VAL A 21 -8.60 2.93 -2.72
N ILE A 22 -9.21 3.45 -1.69
CA ILE A 22 -10.22 4.50 -1.85
C ILE A 22 -9.78 5.75 -1.09
N VAL A 23 -10.11 6.89 -1.65
CA VAL A 23 -9.94 8.19 -1.00
C VAL A 23 -11.33 8.68 -0.63
N VAL A 24 -11.50 8.93 0.67
CA VAL A 24 -12.79 9.34 1.22
C VAL A 24 -12.70 10.79 1.64
N GLY A 25 -13.67 11.59 1.23
CA GLY A 25 -13.74 12.98 1.66
C GLY A 25 -14.15 13.10 3.12
N ILE A 26 -14.00 14.31 3.65
CA ILE A 26 -14.35 14.58 5.05
C ILE A 26 -15.82 14.34 5.35
N ASP A 27 -16.67 14.37 4.30
CA ASP A 27 -18.10 14.11 4.42
C ASP A 27 -18.44 12.60 4.35
N GLY A 28 -17.42 11.74 4.25
CA GLY A 28 -17.60 10.30 4.18
C GLY A 28 -17.85 9.74 2.78
N ARG A 29 -17.87 10.58 1.76
CA ARG A 29 -18.10 10.11 0.41
C ARG A 29 -16.82 9.69 -0.26
N VAL A 30 -16.90 8.63 -1.08
CA VAL A 30 -15.76 8.19 -1.87
C VAL A 30 -15.48 9.20 -2.96
N VAL A 31 -14.28 9.77 -2.94
CA VAL A 31 -13.84 10.79 -3.91
C VAL A 31 -13.14 10.12 -5.08
N ARG A 32 -12.29 9.14 -4.81
CA ARG A 32 -11.51 8.44 -5.81
C ARG A 32 -11.37 6.98 -5.43
N ARG A 33 -11.15 6.16 -6.44
CA ARG A 33 -10.97 4.72 -6.24
C ARG A 33 -9.88 4.22 -7.18
N TYR A 34 -9.02 3.38 -6.65
CA TYR A 34 -8.06 2.62 -7.45
C TYR A 34 -8.32 1.14 -7.22
N CYS A 35 -8.81 0.47 -8.26
CA CYS A 35 -9.08 -0.96 -8.22
C CYS A 35 -8.54 -1.55 -9.53
N PRO A 36 -7.26 -1.95 -9.54
CA PRO A 36 -6.64 -2.39 -10.78
C PRO A 36 -7.28 -3.66 -11.32
N SER A 37 -7.41 -3.71 -12.63
CA SER A 37 -7.95 -4.89 -13.31
C SER A 37 -6.89 -5.98 -13.44
N PRO A 38 -7.30 -7.23 -13.73
CA PRO A 38 -6.32 -8.30 -13.96
C PRO A 38 -5.36 -8.01 -15.11
N SER A 39 -5.78 -7.20 -16.07
CA SER A 39 -4.96 -6.85 -17.23
C SER A 39 -4.07 -5.63 -17.02
N SER A 40 -4.14 -4.99 -15.85
CA SER A 40 -3.27 -3.86 -15.54
C SER A 40 -1.84 -4.33 -15.29
N ASP A 41 -0.90 -3.36 -15.28
CA ASP A 41 0.53 -3.68 -15.08
C ASP A 41 0.80 -4.42 -13.77
N VAL A 42 0.04 -4.10 -12.73
CA VAL A 42 0.23 -4.72 -11.41
C VAL A 42 -0.76 -5.84 -11.13
N GLY A 43 -1.77 -6.03 -12.00
CA GLY A 43 -2.83 -7.01 -11.76
C GLY A 43 -3.74 -6.61 -10.62
N GLU A 44 -4.62 -7.52 -10.24
CA GLU A 44 -5.55 -7.25 -9.15
C GLU A 44 -4.85 -7.31 -7.79
N MET A 45 -5.28 -6.44 -6.86
CA MET A 45 -4.88 -6.55 -5.47
C MET A 45 -5.67 -7.66 -4.79
N ASN A 46 -5.03 -8.26 -3.79
CA ASN A 46 -5.64 -9.33 -3.00
C ASN A 46 -5.41 -9.02 -1.52
N ARG A 47 -6.46 -8.68 -0.82
CA ARG A 47 -6.45 -8.35 0.60
C ARG A 47 -5.45 -7.25 0.96
N PRO A 48 -5.55 -6.06 0.37
CA PRO A 48 -4.72 -4.95 0.82
C PRO A 48 -5.03 -4.63 2.28
N SER A 49 -4.01 -4.41 3.09
CA SER A 49 -4.23 -4.31 4.53
C SER A 49 -3.71 -3.03 5.18
N ARG A 50 -2.59 -2.50 4.73
CA ARG A 50 -1.99 -1.32 5.37
C ARG A 50 -1.60 -0.29 4.34
N LEU A 51 -1.57 0.96 4.79
CA LEU A 51 -1.26 2.11 3.95
C LEU A 51 -0.20 2.98 4.62
N ALA A 52 0.60 3.64 3.79
CA ALA A 52 1.44 4.76 4.20
C ALA A 52 1.38 5.79 3.08
N VAL A 53 1.33 7.07 3.44
CA VAL A 53 1.20 8.15 2.46
C VAL A 53 2.51 8.93 2.44
N THR A 54 3.02 9.18 1.24
CA THR A 54 4.25 9.94 1.06
C THR A 54 3.99 11.45 1.12
N GLN A 55 5.05 12.24 1.17
CA GLN A 55 4.92 13.70 1.14
C GLN A 55 4.27 14.20 -0.14
N ASN A 56 4.39 13.45 -1.22
CA ASN A 56 3.77 13.80 -2.51
C ASN A 56 2.37 13.22 -2.67
N ASP A 57 1.80 12.70 -1.60
CA ASP A 57 0.47 12.06 -1.59
C ASP A 57 0.38 10.79 -2.42
N ASP A 58 1.52 10.19 -2.75
CA ASP A 58 1.52 8.83 -3.26
C ASP A 58 1.24 7.86 -2.11
N ILE A 59 0.75 6.69 -2.42
CA ILE A 59 0.27 5.77 -1.41
C ILE A 59 1.01 4.45 -1.53
N LEU A 60 1.65 4.04 -0.44
CA LEU A 60 2.17 2.69 -0.32
C LEU A 60 1.06 1.81 0.25
N VAL A 61 0.84 0.67 -0.35
CA VAL A 61 -0.16 -0.27 0.14
C VAL A 61 0.44 -1.67 0.19
N THR A 62 0.21 -2.34 1.32
CA THR A 62 0.59 -3.74 1.43
C THR A 62 -0.49 -4.59 0.79
N ASP A 63 -0.16 -5.19 -0.34
CA ASP A 63 -1.03 -6.11 -1.06
C ASP A 63 -0.76 -7.52 -0.53
N THR A 64 -1.29 -7.76 0.66
CA THR A 64 -0.90 -8.89 1.52
C THR A 64 -1.12 -10.25 0.85
N GLY A 65 -2.26 -10.41 0.19
CA GLY A 65 -2.56 -11.69 -0.47
C GLY A 65 -1.63 -12.01 -1.62
N ASN A 66 -0.98 -11.00 -2.19
CA ASN A 66 0.02 -11.17 -3.26
C ASN A 66 1.45 -11.01 -2.75
N GLU A 67 1.62 -10.84 -1.45
CA GLU A 67 2.92 -10.75 -0.78
C GLU A 67 3.83 -9.68 -1.39
N ARG A 68 3.26 -8.48 -1.61
CA ARG A 68 3.99 -7.38 -2.23
C ARG A 68 3.52 -6.04 -1.68
N ILE A 69 4.31 -5.00 -1.96
CA ILE A 69 3.96 -3.62 -1.64
C ILE A 69 3.85 -2.86 -2.95
N LEU A 70 2.75 -2.14 -3.12
CA LEU A 70 2.52 -1.32 -4.30
C LEU A 70 2.68 0.15 -3.95
N LEU A 71 3.23 0.92 -4.88
CA LEU A 71 3.23 2.37 -4.83
C LEU A 71 2.17 2.87 -5.81
N VAL A 72 1.09 3.42 -5.28
CA VAL A 72 -0.02 3.95 -6.05
C VAL A 72 0.16 5.45 -6.15
N LYS A 73 0.14 5.99 -7.36
CA LYS A 73 0.30 7.42 -7.56
C LYS A 73 -0.89 8.19 -7.03
N SER A 74 -0.66 9.43 -6.62
CA SER A 74 -1.69 10.29 -6.02
C SER A 74 -2.91 10.48 -6.92
N SER A 75 -2.73 10.39 -8.23
CA SER A 75 -3.84 10.47 -9.18
C SER A 75 -4.74 9.23 -9.16
N LEU A 76 -4.30 8.14 -8.51
CA LEU A 76 -4.95 6.83 -8.49
C LEU A 76 -5.14 6.25 -9.90
N SER A 77 -4.29 6.63 -10.83
CA SER A 77 -4.37 6.15 -12.22
C SER A 77 -3.31 5.12 -12.54
N SER A 78 -2.28 5.00 -11.71
CA SER A 78 -1.19 4.06 -11.97
C SER A 78 -0.57 3.60 -10.67
N ALA A 79 0.06 2.44 -10.74
CA ALA A 79 0.78 1.88 -9.61
C ALA A 79 1.95 1.05 -10.12
N ARG A 80 2.92 0.82 -9.25
CA ARG A 80 4.00 -0.10 -9.51
C ARG A 80 4.35 -0.88 -8.26
N GLU A 81 4.92 -2.04 -8.45
CA GLU A 81 5.41 -2.81 -7.32
C GLU A 81 6.70 -2.19 -6.81
N LEU A 82 6.80 -2.07 -5.50
CA LEU A 82 8.02 -1.58 -4.87
C LEU A 82 9.03 -2.71 -4.79
N ALA A 83 10.15 -2.54 -5.50
CA ALA A 83 11.20 -3.55 -5.50
C ALA A 83 12.03 -3.42 -4.23
N LEU A 84 11.86 -4.36 -3.31
CA LEU A 84 12.62 -4.41 -2.07
C LEU A 84 13.59 -5.58 -2.12
N PRO A 85 14.81 -5.39 -1.57
CA PRO A 85 15.78 -6.47 -1.51
C PRO A 85 15.39 -7.48 -0.43
N VAL A 86 14.49 -8.38 -0.78
CA VAL A 86 14.03 -9.40 0.16
C VAL A 86 14.62 -10.75 -0.20
N ASP A 87 15.05 -11.45 0.83
CA ASP A 87 15.26 -12.88 0.72
C ASP A 87 13.88 -13.55 0.61
N ASP A 88 13.88 -14.81 0.33
CA ASP A 88 12.69 -15.60 0.08
C ASP A 88 11.77 -15.75 1.30
N GLY A 89 11.61 -14.75 2.12
CA GLY A 89 10.93 -14.94 3.36
C GLY A 89 9.93 -13.90 3.77
N MET A 90 9.78 -12.84 3.00
CA MET A 90 8.84 -11.81 3.41
C MET A 90 7.43 -12.22 3.08
N ARG A 91 6.68 -12.67 4.07
CA ARG A 91 5.30 -13.11 3.93
C ARG A 91 4.40 -12.35 4.88
N TYR A 92 3.15 -12.14 4.46
CA TYR A 92 2.11 -11.60 5.32
C TYR A 92 2.49 -10.23 5.89
N HIS A 93 2.58 -9.23 5.03
CA HIS A 93 2.88 -7.86 5.41
C HIS A 93 1.78 -7.31 6.30
N HIS A 94 2.05 -7.18 7.60
CA HIS A 94 1.04 -6.74 8.56
C HIS A 94 1.18 -5.30 8.99
N GLY A 95 2.40 -4.78 9.01
CA GLY A 95 2.64 -3.41 9.42
C GLY A 95 3.39 -2.67 8.35
N LEU A 96 3.15 -1.38 8.25
CA LEU A 96 3.85 -0.54 7.29
C LEU A 96 4.04 0.83 7.90
N CYS A 97 5.28 1.31 7.92
CA CYS A 97 5.60 2.64 8.42
C CYS A 97 6.71 3.23 7.57
N LEU A 98 6.48 4.42 7.06
CA LEU A 98 7.45 5.10 6.21
C LEU A 98 8.07 6.28 6.95
N ASP A 99 9.39 6.29 7.05
CA ASP A 99 10.16 7.45 7.49
C ASP A 99 10.83 8.03 6.25
N GLU A 100 10.13 8.90 5.57
CA GLU A 100 10.55 9.42 4.27
C GLU A 100 11.78 10.30 4.39
N SER A 101 11.92 11.04 5.49
CA SER A 101 13.07 11.91 5.70
C SER A 101 14.38 11.13 5.77
N ARG A 102 14.33 9.88 6.21
CA ARG A 102 15.50 8.99 6.26
C ARG A 102 15.54 8.00 5.11
N GLY A 103 14.55 8.01 4.23
CA GLY A 103 14.43 7.02 3.16
C GLY A 103 14.28 5.62 3.68
N ARG A 104 13.55 5.44 4.78
CA ARG A 104 13.48 4.17 5.50
C ARG A 104 12.06 3.65 5.57
N LEU A 105 11.89 2.39 5.26
CA LEU A 105 10.59 1.73 5.31
C LEU A 105 10.64 0.56 6.29
N TYR A 106 9.67 0.54 7.19
CA TYR A 106 9.50 -0.55 8.17
C TYR A 106 8.33 -1.41 7.74
N VAL A 107 8.57 -2.72 7.66
CA VAL A 107 7.54 -3.68 7.25
C VAL A 107 7.45 -4.77 8.30
N GLY A 108 6.27 -4.95 8.88
CA GLY A 108 6.03 -6.00 9.85
C GLY A 108 5.60 -7.28 9.15
N GLU A 109 6.23 -8.39 9.51
CA GLU A 109 5.80 -9.71 9.07
C GLU A 109 4.83 -10.31 10.08
N ALA A 110 3.82 -11.00 9.57
CA ALA A 110 2.91 -11.76 10.41
C ALA A 110 3.23 -13.25 10.45
N SER A 111 4.37 -13.64 9.89
CA SER A 111 4.81 -15.02 9.93
C SER A 111 5.21 -15.41 11.34
N GLU A 112 5.50 -16.69 11.54
CA GLU A 112 5.96 -17.19 12.85
C GLU A 112 7.22 -16.51 13.35
N SER A 113 7.99 -15.90 12.47
CA SER A 113 9.21 -15.19 12.85
C SER A 113 8.92 -13.86 13.55
N HIS A 114 7.76 -13.27 13.37
CA HIS A 114 7.39 -12.00 14.02
C HIS A 114 8.44 -10.92 13.86
N ARG A 115 8.98 -10.79 12.66
CA ARG A 115 10.06 -9.82 12.40
C ARG A 115 9.52 -8.49 11.96
N VAL A 116 10.30 -7.45 12.20
CA VAL A 116 10.15 -6.17 11.52
C VAL A 116 11.34 -5.99 10.59
N LEU A 117 11.07 -5.85 9.32
CA LEU A 117 12.12 -5.62 8.34
C LEU A 117 12.29 -4.13 8.13
N VAL A 118 13.53 -3.68 8.07
CA VAL A 118 13.88 -2.27 7.89
C VAL A 118 14.64 -2.15 6.58
N PHE A 119 14.09 -1.37 5.67
CA PHE A 119 14.72 -1.13 4.37
C PHE A 119 15.21 0.31 4.31
N ASP A 120 16.52 0.49 4.14
CA ASP A 120 17.13 1.80 3.97
C ASP A 120 17.29 2.13 2.48
N GLY A 121 17.31 3.42 2.16
CA GLY A 121 17.54 3.87 0.80
C GLY A 121 16.40 3.60 -0.14
N VAL A 122 15.18 3.58 0.37
CA VAL A 122 13.99 3.30 -0.43
C VAL A 122 13.74 4.45 -1.39
N GLN A 123 13.58 4.12 -2.67
CA GLN A 123 13.30 5.09 -3.74
C GLN A 123 11.82 5.04 -4.07
N LEU A 124 11.15 6.17 -3.91
CA LEU A 124 9.71 6.29 -4.15
C LEU A 124 9.36 7.14 -5.36
#